data_68f23f871e7f6e4b265c72eeae03de4b
#
_entry.id   68f23f871e7f6e4b265c72eeae03de4b
#
_cell.length_a   1.000
_cell.length_b   1.000
_cell.length_c   1.000
_cell.angle_alpha   90.00
_cell.angle_beta   90.00
_cell.angle_gamma   90.00
#
_symmetry.space_group_name_H-M   'P 1'
#
loop_
_entity.id
_entity.type
_entity.pdbx_description
1 polymer ?
#
loop_
_entity_poly.entity_id
_entity_poly.type
_entity_poly.pdbx_seq_one_letter_code
_entity_poly.pdbx_strand_id
1 'polypeptide(L)'
;IQALEPFLKREEINLHFGGMLFQRLELLVDGEIPAGNAFGGPMYLVEQLGFRKVLDTTFMVAAMISGDTEPEDVRKCYRALQRAQADIDLRPELYTHYYLKQFPKRFHDIMDTRRFGPGERIVFEPYTQKMYDKTQEWIRLWEIFPEDYANNAGFAEAVATG
;
A
#
# COMPACT_ATOMS: atom_id res chain seq x y z
N ILE A 1 8.19 0.96 -9.49
CA ILE A 1 8.81 0.68 -10.79
C ILE A 1 7.74 0.62 -11.87
N GLN A 2 6.86 -0.36 -11.87
CA GLN A 2 5.87 -0.62 -12.94
C GLN A 2 5.11 0.63 -13.40
N ALA A 3 4.72 1.52 -12.48
CA ALA A 3 4.03 2.76 -12.81
C ALA A 3 4.91 3.82 -13.49
N LEU A 4 6.23 3.66 -13.45
CA LEU A 4 7.19 4.57 -14.10
C LEU A 4 7.56 4.11 -15.51
N GLU A 5 7.41 2.83 -15.84
CA GLU A 5 7.78 2.24 -17.13
C GLU A 5 7.19 2.96 -18.36
N PRO A 6 5.96 3.52 -18.33
CA PRO A 6 5.45 4.28 -19.46
C PRO A 6 6.16 5.61 -19.72
N PHE A 7 6.93 6.10 -18.75
CA PHE A 7 7.54 7.44 -18.79
C PHE A 7 9.06 7.43 -18.79
N LEU A 8 9.67 6.39 -18.20
CA LEU A 8 11.10 6.27 -17.99
C LEU A 8 11.60 4.90 -18.41
N LYS A 9 12.81 4.86 -18.99
CA LYS A 9 13.49 3.61 -19.24
C LYS A 9 14.03 3.03 -17.94
N ARG A 10 14.28 1.71 -17.93
CA ARG A 10 14.78 1.01 -16.74
C ARG A 10 16.07 1.62 -16.17
N GLU A 11 17.01 1.94 -17.05
CA GLU A 11 18.30 2.55 -16.71
C GLU A 11 18.19 3.98 -16.14
N GLU A 12 17.07 4.64 -16.33
CA GLU A 12 16.79 5.97 -15.78
C GLU A 12 16.16 5.90 -14.38
N ILE A 13 15.71 4.72 -13.96
CA ILE A 13 15.07 4.51 -12.66
C ILE A 13 16.13 4.14 -11.62
N ASN A 14 16.54 5.10 -10.83
CA ASN A 14 17.47 4.91 -9.72
C ASN A 14 16.67 4.66 -8.42
N LEU A 15 16.62 3.40 -7.98
CA LEU A 15 15.89 3.01 -6.79
C LEU A 15 16.76 3.18 -5.54
N HIS A 16 16.23 3.93 -4.59
CA HIS A 16 16.79 4.02 -3.26
C HIS A 16 15.84 3.36 -2.25
N PHE A 17 16.36 2.39 -1.49
CA PHE A 17 15.59 1.78 -0.41
C PHE A 17 15.63 2.68 0.82
N GLY A 18 14.57 3.45 1.02
CA GLY A 18 14.43 4.41 2.11
C GLY A 18 13.88 3.82 3.43
N GLY A 19 13.91 2.50 3.59
CA GLY A 19 13.42 1.85 4.81
C GLY A 19 11.88 1.75 4.88
N MET A 20 11.36 1.74 6.08
CA MET A 20 9.91 1.63 6.34
C MET A 20 9.18 2.93 5.99
N LEU A 21 7.85 2.89 5.97
CA LEU A 21 6.98 3.98 5.52
C LEU A 21 7.33 5.35 6.10
N PHE A 22 7.51 5.44 7.42
CA PHE A 22 7.81 6.71 8.08
C PHE A 22 9.26 7.16 7.89
N GLN A 23 10.22 6.25 7.75
CA GLN A 23 11.60 6.59 7.38
C GLN A 23 11.67 7.23 6.00
N ARG A 24 10.94 6.68 5.03
CA ARG A 24 10.83 7.28 3.68
C ARG A 24 10.17 8.65 3.70
N LEU A 25 9.16 8.83 4.55
CA LEU A 25 8.53 10.13 4.78
C LEU A 25 9.56 11.15 5.29
N GLU A 26 10.38 10.77 6.27
CA GLU A 26 11.42 11.63 6.84
C GLU A 26 12.44 12.05 5.78
N LEU A 27 12.99 11.08 5.03
CA LEU A 27 13.92 11.38 3.93
C LEU A 27 13.35 12.37 2.90
N LEU A 28 12.07 12.23 2.58
CA LEU A 28 11.41 13.14 1.64
C LEU A 28 11.21 14.54 2.23
N VAL A 29 10.72 14.62 3.47
CA VAL A 29 10.47 15.90 4.15
C VAL A 29 11.78 16.64 4.45
N ASP A 30 12.84 15.93 4.79
CA ASP A 30 14.16 16.49 5.06
C ASP A 30 14.94 16.84 3.77
N GLY A 31 14.39 16.52 2.60
CA GLY A 31 14.98 16.83 1.30
C GLY A 31 16.17 15.93 0.93
N GLU A 32 16.34 14.81 1.60
CA GLU A 32 17.41 13.84 1.30
C GLU A 32 17.14 13.05 0.03
N ILE A 33 15.88 12.92 -0.37
CA ILE A 33 15.46 12.32 -1.64
C ILE A 33 14.56 13.28 -2.42
N PRO A 34 14.70 13.36 -3.75
CA PRO A 34 13.90 14.27 -4.57
C PRO A 34 12.47 13.81 -4.78
N ALA A 35 12.19 12.53 -4.64
CA ALA A 35 10.87 11.94 -4.80
C ALA A 35 10.75 10.67 -3.94
N GLY A 36 9.56 10.39 -3.46
CA GLY A 36 9.28 9.23 -2.63
C GLY A 36 7.89 8.66 -2.91
N ASN A 37 7.71 7.38 -2.58
CA ASN A 37 6.40 6.75 -2.56
C ASN A 37 5.74 6.99 -1.19
N ALA A 38 4.55 7.56 -1.20
CA ALA A 38 3.75 7.81 -0.01
C ALA A 38 2.33 7.28 -0.20
N PHE A 39 1.76 6.71 0.84
CA PHE A 39 0.39 6.21 0.88
C PHE A 39 -0.19 6.34 2.30
N GLY A 40 -1.50 6.21 2.44
CA GLY A 40 -2.17 6.37 3.73
C GLY A 40 -1.94 7.73 4.39
N GLY A 41 -1.70 7.75 5.69
CA GLY A 41 -1.43 8.97 6.47
C GLY A 41 -0.29 9.83 5.93
N PRO A 42 0.89 9.28 5.63
CA PRO A 42 2.00 10.01 5.02
C PRO A 42 1.65 10.77 3.74
N MET A 43 0.79 10.23 2.87
CA MET A 43 0.34 10.93 1.67
C MET A 43 -0.38 12.24 2.03
N TYR A 44 -1.28 12.21 2.99
CA TYR A 44 -2.00 13.42 3.43
C TYR A 44 -1.08 14.47 4.04
N LEU A 45 -0.08 14.03 4.81
CA LEU A 45 0.87 14.98 5.40
C LEU A 45 1.72 15.66 4.33
N VAL A 46 2.30 14.93 3.38
CA VAL A 46 3.11 15.55 2.32
C VAL A 46 2.28 16.48 1.44
N GLU A 47 1.01 16.17 1.19
CA GLU A 47 0.09 17.08 0.51
C GLU A 47 -0.13 18.37 1.32
N GLN A 48 -0.32 18.28 2.64
CA GLN A 48 -0.44 19.44 3.52
C GLN A 48 0.83 20.30 3.54
N LEU A 49 2.00 19.68 3.44
CA LEU A 49 3.29 20.36 3.36
C LEU A 49 3.60 20.96 1.98
N GLY A 50 2.70 20.79 1.01
CA GLY A 50 2.83 21.35 -0.33
C GLY A 50 3.63 20.51 -1.32
N PHE A 51 3.91 19.26 -1.01
CA PHE A 51 4.51 18.34 -1.97
C PHE A 51 3.55 18.03 -3.11
N ARG A 52 4.09 17.94 -4.31
CA ARG A 52 3.31 17.67 -5.51
C ARG A 52 3.23 16.19 -5.80
N LYS A 53 2.02 15.67 -5.97
CA LYS A 53 1.81 14.33 -6.52
C LYS A 53 2.18 14.32 -8.01
N VAL A 54 3.22 13.57 -8.35
CA VAL A 54 3.73 13.45 -9.72
C VAL A 54 3.04 12.33 -10.46
N LEU A 55 2.77 11.22 -9.76
CA LEU A 55 2.16 10.03 -10.32
C LEU A 55 1.23 9.40 -9.28
N ASP A 56 0.06 8.99 -9.72
CA ASP A 56 -0.86 8.18 -8.92
C ASP A 56 -0.62 6.70 -9.23
N THR A 57 -0.36 5.91 -8.19
CA THR A 57 -0.09 4.48 -8.33
C THR A 57 -1.10 3.70 -7.51
N THR A 58 -2.13 3.19 -8.17
CA THR A 58 -3.02 2.21 -7.55
C THR A 58 -2.34 0.85 -7.58
N PHE A 59 -2.30 0.18 -6.43
CA PHE A 59 -1.76 -1.17 -6.33
C PHE A 59 -2.71 -2.06 -5.52
N MET A 60 -2.64 -3.34 -5.79
CA MET A 60 -3.41 -4.35 -5.05
C MET A 60 -2.50 -4.98 -3.99
N VAL A 61 -3.00 -5.08 -2.78
CA VAL A 61 -2.37 -5.84 -1.70
C VAL A 61 -3.08 -7.16 -1.57
N ALA A 62 -2.36 -8.25 -1.81
CA ALA A 62 -2.88 -9.59 -1.60
C ALA A 62 -2.71 -10.00 -0.13
N ALA A 63 -3.72 -10.63 0.44
CA ALA A 63 -3.60 -11.25 1.75
C ALA A 63 -2.89 -12.60 1.62
N MET A 64 -1.93 -12.85 2.50
CA MET A 64 -1.35 -14.19 2.68
C MET A 64 -2.10 -14.89 3.83
N ILE A 65 -2.54 -16.10 3.56
CA ILE A 65 -3.33 -16.90 4.48
C ILE A 65 -2.58 -18.20 4.71
N SER A 66 -2.50 -18.65 5.97
CA SER A 66 -1.92 -19.97 6.29
C SER A 66 -2.78 -21.09 5.67
N GLY A 67 -2.15 -22.11 5.14
CA GLY A 67 -2.82 -23.21 4.45
C GLY A 67 -3.73 -24.07 5.36
N ASP A 68 -3.59 -23.92 6.68
CA ASP A 68 -4.40 -24.59 7.70
C ASP A 68 -5.57 -23.72 8.24
N THR A 69 -5.74 -22.52 7.68
CA THR A 69 -6.83 -21.62 8.10
C THR A 69 -8.16 -22.09 7.53
N GLU A 70 -9.16 -22.21 8.42
CA GLU A 70 -10.50 -22.58 8.01
C GLU A 70 -11.12 -21.52 7.08
N PRO A 71 -11.62 -21.88 5.89
CA PRO A 71 -12.19 -20.92 4.94
C PRO A 71 -13.31 -20.04 5.54
N GLU A 72 -14.10 -20.56 6.45
CA GLU A 72 -15.18 -19.80 7.10
C GLU A 72 -14.63 -18.68 8.01
N ASP A 73 -13.50 -18.88 8.66
CA ASP A 73 -12.89 -17.85 9.49
C ASP A 73 -12.29 -16.73 8.62
N VAL A 74 -11.74 -17.07 7.46
CA VAL A 74 -11.32 -16.08 6.45
C VAL A 74 -12.52 -15.23 6.00
N ARG A 75 -13.66 -15.87 5.67
CA ARG A 75 -14.88 -15.16 5.30
C ARG A 75 -15.41 -14.25 6.41
N LYS A 76 -15.39 -14.69 7.67
CA LYS A 76 -15.75 -13.84 8.82
C LYS A 76 -14.84 -12.62 8.94
N CYS A 77 -13.54 -12.83 8.79
CA CYS A 77 -12.55 -11.75 8.81
C CYS A 77 -12.84 -10.71 7.72
N TYR A 78 -13.04 -11.15 6.48
CA TYR A 78 -13.38 -10.24 5.38
C TYR A 78 -14.68 -9.48 5.62
N ARG A 79 -15.73 -10.13 6.10
CA ARG A 79 -16.99 -9.43 6.47
C ARG A 79 -16.77 -8.37 7.53
N ALA A 80 -15.91 -8.64 8.52
CA ALA A 80 -15.58 -7.66 9.54
C ALA A 80 -14.82 -6.45 8.96
N LEU A 81 -13.84 -6.70 8.07
CA LEU A 81 -13.09 -5.65 7.39
C LEU A 81 -14.00 -4.80 6.46
N GLN A 82 -14.90 -5.44 5.72
CA GLN A 82 -15.87 -4.71 4.87
C GLN A 82 -16.76 -3.78 5.69
N ARG A 83 -17.24 -4.24 6.86
CA ARG A 83 -18.05 -3.41 7.77
C ARG A 83 -17.24 -2.25 8.33
N ALA A 84 -16.00 -2.50 8.76
CA ALA A 84 -15.10 -1.47 9.25
C ALA A 84 -14.81 -0.43 8.18
N GLN A 85 -14.53 -0.86 6.94
CA GLN A 85 -14.31 0.04 5.82
C GLN A 85 -15.53 0.91 5.54
N ALA A 86 -16.73 0.31 5.52
CA ALA A 86 -17.96 1.06 5.31
C ALA A 86 -18.20 2.12 6.40
N ASP A 87 -17.89 1.83 7.66
CA ASP A 87 -18.03 2.78 8.74
C ASP A 87 -17.01 3.93 8.64
N ILE A 88 -15.76 3.61 8.28
CA ILE A 88 -14.71 4.62 8.04
C ILE A 88 -15.08 5.51 6.85
N ASP A 89 -15.60 4.95 5.76
CA ASP A 89 -16.00 5.71 4.57
C ASP A 89 -17.15 6.69 4.87
N LEU A 90 -18.07 6.30 5.75
CA LEU A 90 -19.21 7.13 6.14
C LEU A 90 -18.83 8.24 7.13
N ARG A 91 -17.86 7.98 8.01
CA ARG A 91 -17.53 8.85 9.14
C ARG A 91 -16.03 8.91 9.40
N PRO A 92 -15.21 9.30 8.40
CA PRO A 92 -13.75 9.30 8.52
C PRO A 92 -13.27 10.18 9.68
N GLU A 93 -13.97 11.25 10.00
CA GLU A 93 -13.64 12.17 11.08
C GLU A 93 -13.57 11.50 12.47
N LEU A 94 -14.27 10.38 12.66
CA LEU A 94 -14.20 9.62 13.91
C LEU A 94 -12.89 8.84 14.06
N TYR A 95 -12.15 8.65 12.96
CA TYR A 95 -10.98 7.76 12.90
C TYR A 95 -9.67 8.48 12.62
N THR A 96 -9.71 9.65 11.96
CA THR A 96 -8.49 10.35 11.51
C THR A 96 -7.54 10.74 12.65
N HIS A 97 -8.04 10.92 13.87
CA HIS A 97 -7.20 11.19 15.04
C HIS A 97 -6.27 10.01 15.40
N TYR A 98 -6.56 8.79 14.95
CA TYR A 98 -5.67 7.65 15.16
C TYR A 98 -4.35 7.77 14.41
N TYR A 99 -4.29 8.56 13.35
CA TYR A 99 -3.03 8.84 12.66
C TYR A 99 -1.96 9.42 13.58
N LEU A 100 -2.34 10.24 14.58
CA LEU A 100 -1.38 10.77 15.56
C LEU A 100 -0.60 9.68 16.28
N LYS A 101 -1.20 8.50 16.49
CA LYS A 101 -0.54 7.36 17.15
C LYS A 101 0.49 6.67 16.26
N GLN A 102 0.37 6.81 14.95
CA GLN A 102 1.24 6.16 13.97
C GLN A 102 2.45 7.01 13.60
N PHE A 103 2.28 8.33 13.61
CA PHE A 103 3.31 9.25 13.17
C PHE A 103 4.40 9.49 14.22
N PRO A 104 5.67 9.67 13.78
CA PRO A 104 6.73 10.18 14.63
C PRO A 104 6.33 11.53 15.26
N LYS A 105 6.70 11.73 16.52
CA LYS A 105 6.31 12.93 17.29
C LYS A 105 6.69 14.26 16.62
N ARG A 106 7.79 14.27 15.84
CA ARG A 106 8.25 15.47 15.11
C ARG A 106 7.22 16.04 14.14
N PHE A 107 6.25 15.25 13.72
CA PHE A 107 5.21 15.67 12.78
C PHE A 107 3.92 16.14 13.45
N HIS A 108 3.74 15.87 14.76
CA HIS A 108 2.46 16.12 15.43
C HIS A 108 2.04 17.59 15.40
N ASP A 109 2.99 18.52 15.51
CA ASP A 109 2.70 19.96 15.55
C ASP A 109 2.41 20.57 14.17
N ILE A 110 2.78 19.87 13.09
CA ILE A 110 2.64 20.36 11.71
C ILE A 110 1.54 19.64 10.94
N MET A 111 0.93 18.58 11.51
CA MET A 111 -0.12 17.82 10.85
C MET A 111 -1.50 18.18 11.40
N ASP A 112 -2.45 18.41 10.49
CA ASP A 112 -3.86 18.57 10.84
C ASP A 112 -4.64 17.32 10.39
N THR A 113 -4.85 16.38 11.33
CA THR A 113 -5.53 15.10 11.03
C THR A 113 -6.99 15.26 10.62
N ARG A 114 -7.63 16.43 10.90
CA ARG A 114 -9.00 16.72 10.44
C ARG A 114 -9.09 16.84 8.91
N ARG A 115 -7.96 17.10 8.26
CA ARG A 115 -7.83 17.20 6.80
C ARG A 115 -7.41 15.87 6.15
N PHE A 116 -7.20 14.83 6.95
CA PHE A 116 -6.89 13.51 6.46
C PHE A 116 -8.17 12.80 6.02
N GLY A 117 -8.07 12.02 4.98
CA GLY A 117 -9.15 11.15 4.53
C GLY A 117 -9.09 9.77 5.21
N PRO A 118 -9.89 8.83 4.71
CA PRO A 118 -10.00 7.48 5.29
C PRO A 118 -8.74 6.63 5.14
N GLY A 119 -7.75 7.08 4.41
CA GLY A 119 -6.53 6.33 4.13
C GLY A 119 -6.67 5.45 2.89
N GLU A 120 -6.02 4.30 2.94
CA GLU A 120 -6.15 3.29 1.90
C GLU A 120 -7.53 2.65 1.98
N ARG A 121 -8.24 2.66 0.85
CA ARG A 121 -9.50 1.92 0.76
C ARG A 121 -9.21 0.47 0.43
N ILE A 122 -9.75 -0.41 1.23
CA ILE A 122 -9.74 -1.83 0.93
C ILE A 122 -10.88 -2.10 -0.06
N VAL A 123 -10.52 -2.47 -1.27
CA VAL A 123 -11.46 -2.94 -2.27
C VAL A 123 -11.37 -4.46 -2.28
N PHE A 124 -12.46 -5.12 -1.90
CA PHE A 124 -12.52 -6.58 -1.81
C PHE A 124 -12.84 -7.16 -3.18
N GLU A 125 -11.88 -7.14 -4.09
CA GLU A 125 -11.99 -7.78 -5.39
C GLU A 125 -11.33 -9.16 -5.37
N PRO A 126 -11.86 -10.14 -6.08
CA PRO A 126 -11.21 -11.44 -6.21
C PRO A 126 -9.83 -11.30 -6.86
N TYR A 127 -8.80 -11.79 -6.19
CA TYR A 127 -7.48 -11.93 -6.79
C TYR A 127 -7.48 -13.18 -7.68
N THR A 128 -7.34 -12.98 -8.98
CA THR A 128 -7.48 -14.07 -9.97
C THR A 128 -6.13 -14.71 -10.30
N GLN A 129 -6.16 -15.96 -10.77
CA GLN A 129 -4.97 -16.64 -11.30
C GLN A 129 -4.27 -15.79 -12.38
N LYS A 130 -5.04 -15.17 -13.27
CA LYS A 130 -4.49 -14.28 -14.32
C LYS A 130 -3.73 -13.08 -13.76
N MET A 131 -4.21 -12.48 -12.67
CA MET A 131 -3.51 -11.38 -11.99
C MET A 131 -2.22 -11.86 -11.35
N TYR A 132 -2.27 -13.03 -10.71
CA TYR A 132 -1.10 -13.67 -10.12
C TYR A 132 -0.04 -13.96 -11.20
N ASP A 133 -0.41 -14.63 -12.28
CA ASP A 133 0.51 -15.01 -13.36
C ASP A 133 1.17 -13.78 -13.98
N LYS A 134 0.40 -12.72 -14.25
CA LYS A 134 0.92 -11.46 -14.77
C LYS A 134 1.92 -10.80 -13.82
N THR A 135 1.65 -10.85 -12.51
CA THR A 135 2.56 -10.32 -11.50
C THR A 135 3.85 -11.13 -11.45
N GLN A 136 3.76 -12.47 -11.51
CA GLN A 136 4.93 -13.35 -11.52
C GLN A 136 5.79 -13.16 -12.79
N GLU A 137 5.16 -12.96 -13.94
CA GLU A 137 5.85 -12.65 -15.19
C GLU A 137 6.63 -11.34 -15.08
N TRP A 138 6.01 -10.29 -14.55
CA TRP A 138 6.65 -8.99 -14.33
C TRP A 138 7.82 -9.07 -13.34
N ILE A 139 7.64 -9.80 -12.22
CA ILE A 139 8.71 -10.03 -11.23
C ILE A 139 9.94 -10.68 -11.87
N ARG A 140 9.72 -11.69 -12.73
CA ARG A 140 10.80 -12.39 -13.45
C ARG A 140 11.47 -11.47 -14.48
N LEU A 141 10.69 -10.72 -15.24
CA LEU A 141 11.21 -9.79 -16.24
C LEU A 141 12.14 -8.72 -15.63
N TRP A 142 11.81 -8.28 -14.42
CA TRP A 142 12.59 -7.28 -13.70
C TRP A 142 13.65 -7.88 -12.76
N GLU A 143 13.75 -9.19 -12.67
CA GLU A 143 14.70 -9.88 -11.78
C GLU A 143 14.61 -9.36 -10.34
N ILE A 144 13.36 -9.14 -9.85
CA ILE A 144 13.10 -8.55 -8.53
C ILE A 144 13.56 -9.49 -7.42
N PHE A 145 13.40 -10.80 -7.61
CA PHE A 145 13.76 -11.83 -6.66
C PHE A 145 14.64 -12.91 -7.32
N PRO A 146 15.43 -13.67 -6.54
CA PRO A 146 16.15 -14.84 -7.04
C PRO A 146 15.21 -15.83 -7.73
N GLU A 147 15.76 -16.59 -8.70
CA GLU A 147 14.98 -17.53 -9.52
C GLU A 147 14.22 -18.61 -8.71
N ASP A 148 14.74 -18.98 -7.55
CA ASP A 148 14.14 -19.98 -6.65
C ASP A 148 12.98 -19.44 -5.79
N TYR A 149 12.77 -18.13 -5.76
CA TYR A 149 11.69 -17.50 -4.99
C TYR A 149 10.30 -18.01 -5.41
N ALA A 150 10.08 -18.20 -6.71
CA ALA A 150 8.80 -18.65 -7.26
C ALA A 150 8.42 -20.08 -6.88
N ASN A 151 9.38 -20.90 -6.43
CA ASN A 151 9.14 -22.31 -6.12
C ASN A 151 8.39 -22.52 -4.79
N ASN A 152 8.34 -21.51 -3.93
CA ASN A 152 7.72 -21.59 -2.59
C ASN A 152 6.43 -20.78 -2.46
N ALA A 153 6.03 -20.05 -3.49
CA ALA A 153 4.80 -19.26 -3.48
C ALA A 153 3.80 -19.83 -4.49
N GLY A 154 2.65 -20.24 -4.02
CA GLY A 154 1.55 -20.72 -4.85
C GLY A 154 0.39 -19.71 -4.87
N PHE A 155 -0.46 -19.81 -5.90
CA PHE A 155 -1.75 -19.14 -5.90
C PHE A 155 -2.73 -19.96 -5.07
N ALA A 156 -3.31 -19.37 -4.04
CA ALA A 156 -4.46 -19.93 -3.36
C ALA A 156 -5.73 -19.38 -4.04
N GLU A 157 -6.60 -20.27 -4.47
CA GLU A 157 -7.90 -19.87 -5.00
C GLU A 157 -8.59 -18.99 -3.96
N ALA A 158 -8.96 -17.78 -4.35
CA ALA A 158 -9.53 -16.82 -3.43
C ALA A 158 -10.75 -17.43 -2.75
N VAL A 159 -10.74 -17.46 -1.44
CA VAL A 159 -11.95 -17.78 -0.69
C VAL A 159 -12.99 -16.78 -1.13
N ALA A 160 -13.97 -17.24 -1.89
CA ALA A 160 -14.97 -16.40 -2.50
C ALA A 160 -15.55 -15.45 -1.45
N THR A 161 -15.38 -14.16 -1.67
CA THR A 161 -16.01 -13.11 -0.90
C THR A 161 -17.49 -13.10 -1.30
N GLY A 162 -18.21 -14.10 -0.84
CA GLY A 162 -19.67 -14.19 -1.02
C GLY A 162 -20.41 -13.48 0.10
#